data_02bb425d92b4796b8163ae1ed9405055
#
_entry.id   02bb425d92b4796b8163ae1ed9405055
#
_cell.length_a   1.000
_cell.length_b   1.000
_cell.length_c   1.000
_cell.angle_alpha   90.00
_cell.angle_beta   90.00
_cell.angle_gamma   90.00
#
_symmetry.space_group_name_H-M   'P 1'
#
loop_
_entity.id
_entity.type
_entity.pdbx_description
1 polymer ?
#
loop_
_entity_poly.entity_id
_entity_poly.type
_entity_poly.pdbx_seq_one_letter_code
_entity_poly.pdbx_strand_id
1 'polypeptide(L)'
;MDKKNKDFYKNLKNLLDETSSWPSEYIYKFIYKSNENNIEILKDIFKDSNAHFNIKKSKNEKYTSVSVKIIAKDPDLIINNYKKVAKQIENVILL
;
A
#
# COMPACT_ATOMS: atom_id res chain seq x y z
N MET A 1 11.78 16.26 2.13
CA MET A 1 11.20 14.92 1.92
C MET A 1 9.79 14.80 2.45
N ASP A 2 9.57 15.17 3.69
CA ASP A 2 8.26 15.05 4.31
C ASP A 2 7.20 15.91 3.63
N LYS A 3 7.57 17.09 3.16
CA LYS A 3 6.64 17.99 2.48
C LYS A 3 6.11 17.39 1.18
N LYS A 4 6.99 16.74 0.41
CA LYS A 4 6.62 16.10 -0.85
C LYS A 4 5.69 14.89 -0.60
N ASN A 5 5.95 14.12 0.45
CA ASN A 5 5.10 12.99 0.83
C ASN A 5 3.75 13.46 1.35
N LYS A 6 3.71 14.55 2.11
CA LYS A 6 2.46 15.15 2.57
C LYS A 6 1.57 15.56 1.40
N ASP A 7 2.15 16.20 0.38
CA ASP A 7 1.40 16.61 -0.80
C ASP A 7 0.86 15.40 -1.56
N PHE A 8 1.64 14.34 -1.68
CA PHE A 8 1.20 13.10 -2.30
C PHE A 8 -0.02 12.52 -1.58
N TYR A 9 0.05 12.40 -0.27
CA TYR A 9 -1.04 11.83 0.52
C TYR A 9 -2.28 12.71 0.49
N LYS A 10 -2.10 14.02 0.60
CA LYS A 10 -3.20 14.97 0.55
C LYS A 10 -3.93 14.91 -0.80
N ASN A 11 -3.18 14.90 -1.88
CA ASN A 11 -3.75 14.83 -3.23
C ASN A 11 -4.45 13.51 -3.45
N LEU A 12 -3.88 12.40 -2.99
CA LEU A 12 -4.50 11.09 -3.08
C LEU A 12 -5.81 11.05 -2.30
N LYS A 13 -5.82 11.58 -1.09
CA LYS A 13 -7.05 11.63 -0.29
C LYS A 13 -8.15 12.40 -0.99
N ASN A 14 -7.83 13.57 -1.54
CA ASN A 14 -8.81 14.38 -2.25
C ASN A 14 -9.36 13.65 -3.46
N LEU A 15 -8.49 12.98 -4.22
CA LEU A 15 -8.90 12.22 -5.38
C LEU A 15 -9.83 11.07 -4.98
N LEU A 16 -9.50 10.37 -3.93
CA LEU A 16 -10.31 9.25 -3.43
C LEU A 16 -11.69 9.73 -2.96
N ASP A 17 -11.74 10.87 -2.25
CA ASP A 17 -13.00 11.45 -1.81
C ASP A 17 -13.92 11.81 -2.99
N GLU A 18 -13.33 12.30 -4.08
CA GLU A 18 -14.09 12.76 -5.25
C GLU A 18 -14.54 11.63 -6.15
N THR A 19 -13.79 10.53 -6.23
CA THR A 19 -13.99 9.51 -7.26
C THR A 19 -14.70 8.26 -6.78
N SER A 20 -14.89 8.09 -5.48
CA SER A 20 -15.48 6.85 -4.95
C SER A 20 -16.43 7.13 -3.80
N SER A 21 -17.45 6.27 -3.71
CA SER A 21 -18.32 6.22 -2.55
C SER A 21 -17.76 5.20 -1.56
N TRP A 22 -17.80 5.53 -0.27
CA TRP A 22 -17.19 4.67 0.77
C TRP A 22 -18.27 4.00 1.61
N PRO A 23 -18.05 2.73 2.03
CA PRO A 23 -16.83 1.90 1.84
C PRO A 23 -16.66 1.48 0.39
N SER A 24 -15.42 1.23 0.00
CA SER A 24 -15.08 0.89 -1.37
C SER A 24 -13.87 -0.04 -1.42
N GLU A 25 -13.79 -0.84 -2.48
CA GLU A 25 -12.63 -1.68 -2.74
C GLU A 25 -11.45 -0.81 -3.14
N TYR A 26 -10.28 -1.14 -2.60
CA TYR A 26 -9.04 -0.47 -2.99
C TYR A 26 -7.92 -1.49 -3.13
N ILE A 27 -7.12 -1.32 -4.17
CA ILE A 27 -5.98 -2.20 -4.45
C ILE A 27 -4.71 -1.39 -4.35
N TYR A 28 -3.83 -1.79 -3.42
CA TYR A 28 -2.48 -1.25 -3.31
C TYR A 28 -1.55 -2.05 -4.19
N LYS A 29 -0.48 -1.40 -4.66
CA LYS A 29 0.61 -2.11 -5.31
C LYS A 29 1.92 -1.64 -4.72
N PHE A 30 2.70 -2.57 -4.15
CA PHE A 30 3.98 -2.29 -3.52
C PHE A 30 5.07 -3.06 -4.25
N ILE A 31 6.17 -2.37 -4.54
CA ILE A 31 7.33 -3.01 -5.18
C ILE A 31 8.55 -2.75 -4.29
N TYR A 32 9.31 -3.79 -4.02
CA TYR A 32 10.52 -3.70 -3.21
C TYR A 32 11.54 -4.74 -3.67
N LYS A 33 12.80 -4.54 -3.26
CA LYS A 33 13.82 -5.58 -3.49
C LYS A 33 13.43 -6.83 -2.73
N SER A 34 13.57 -7.98 -3.38
CA SER A 34 13.14 -9.24 -2.80
C SER A 34 13.77 -9.49 -1.44
N ASN A 35 12.93 -9.62 -0.42
CA ASN A 35 13.31 -9.84 0.96
C ASN A 35 12.14 -10.54 1.65
N GLU A 36 12.38 -11.72 2.18
CA GLU A 36 11.33 -12.55 2.76
C GLU A 36 10.58 -11.86 3.90
N ASN A 37 11.26 -11.02 4.67
CA ASN A 37 10.64 -10.34 5.80
C ASN A 37 9.60 -9.30 5.39
N ASN A 38 9.70 -8.74 4.19
CA ASN A 38 8.79 -7.69 3.77
C ASN A 38 7.36 -8.18 3.60
N ILE A 39 7.17 -9.41 3.12
CA ILE A 39 5.81 -9.95 2.98
C ILE A 39 5.17 -10.14 4.37
N GLU A 40 5.94 -10.57 5.35
CA GLU A 40 5.44 -10.69 6.71
C GLU A 40 5.04 -9.34 7.30
N ILE A 41 5.82 -8.29 7.04
CA ILE A 41 5.51 -6.93 7.45
C ILE A 41 4.19 -6.48 6.83
N LEU A 42 4.01 -6.71 5.52
CA LEU A 42 2.77 -6.35 4.84
C LEU A 42 1.57 -7.11 5.41
N LYS A 43 1.72 -8.40 5.65
CA LYS A 43 0.65 -9.21 6.23
C LYS A 43 0.26 -8.70 7.61
N ASP A 44 1.22 -8.29 8.41
CA ASP A 44 0.96 -7.74 9.73
C ASP A 44 0.21 -6.40 9.65
N ILE A 45 0.63 -5.51 8.75
CA ILE A 45 -0.02 -4.22 8.58
C ILE A 45 -1.50 -4.38 8.20
N PHE A 46 -1.80 -5.34 7.35
CA PHE A 46 -3.15 -5.55 6.82
C PHE A 46 -3.93 -6.67 7.50
N LYS A 47 -3.45 -7.19 8.63
CA LYS A 47 -4.04 -8.36 9.29
C LYS A 47 -5.51 -8.19 9.66
N ASP A 48 -5.93 -6.97 10.01
CA ASP A 48 -7.31 -6.69 10.43
C ASP A 48 -8.20 -6.24 9.26
N SER A 49 -7.66 -6.19 8.05
CA SER A 49 -8.37 -5.67 6.88
C SER A 49 -8.95 -6.76 5.99
N ASN A 50 -8.79 -8.01 6.36
CA ASN A 50 -9.24 -9.15 5.56
C ASN A 50 -8.71 -9.07 4.13
N ALA A 51 -7.43 -8.74 4.00
CA ALA A 51 -6.80 -8.42 2.74
C ALA A 51 -6.48 -9.65 1.89
N HIS A 52 -6.56 -9.47 0.58
CA HIS A 52 -6.12 -10.47 -0.39
C HIS A 52 -4.78 -10.04 -0.98
N PHE A 53 -3.79 -10.91 -0.93
CA PHE A 53 -2.45 -10.65 -1.43
C PHE A 53 -2.18 -11.39 -2.72
N ASN A 54 -1.58 -10.70 -3.69
CA ASN A 54 -1.11 -11.33 -4.91
C ASN A 54 0.36 -10.95 -5.06
N ILE A 55 1.26 -11.94 -5.01
CA ILE A 55 2.71 -11.73 -4.97
C ILE A 55 3.30 -12.19 -6.29
N LYS A 56 4.09 -11.32 -6.92
CA LYS A 56 4.82 -11.65 -8.14
C LYS A 56 6.27 -11.24 -7.99
N LYS A 57 7.17 -12.11 -8.44
CA LYS A 57 8.60 -11.79 -8.48
C LYS A 57 9.00 -11.40 -9.89
N SER A 58 9.96 -10.48 -10.01
CA SER A 58 10.50 -10.12 -11.31
C SER A 58 11.22 -11.32 -11.93
N LYS A 59 11.52 -11.21 -13.23
CA LYS A 59 12.09 -12.31 -14.01
C LYS A 59 13.36 -12.90 -13.40
N ASN A 60 14.21 -12.04 -12.79
CA ASN A 60 15.43 -12.47 -12.13
C ASN A 60 15.30 -12.56 -10.60
N GLU A 61 14.08 -12.50 -10.10
CA GLU A 61 13.74 -12.54 -8.68
C GLU A 61 14.37 -11.42 -7.85
N LYS A 62 14.85 -10.37 -8.50
CA LYS A 62 15.48 -9.24 -7.82
C LYS A 62 14.46 -8.35 -7.11
N TYR A 63 13.28 -8.20 -7.69
CA TYR A 63 12.20 -7.39 -7.14
C TYR A 63 10.96 -8.22 -6.92
N THR A 64 10.20 -7.85 -5.91
CA THR A 64 8.90 -8.45 -5.62
C THR A 64 7.83 -7.38 -5.71
N SER A 65 6.73 -7.70 -6.40
CA SER A 65 5.55 -6.86 -6.51
C SER A 65 4.41 -7.52 -5.73
N VAL A 66 3.77 -6.76 -4.84
CA VAL A 66 2.66 -7.28 -4.05
C VAL A 66 1.45 -6.39 -4.25
N SER A 67 0.35 -6.99 -4.71
CA SER A 67 -0.94 -6.33 -4.79
C SER A 67 -1.74 -6.70 -3.54
N VAL A 68 -2.30 -5.70 -2.86
CA VAL A 68 -3.09 -5.90 -1.63
C VAL A 68 -4.47 -5.31 -1.86
N LYS A 69 -5.48 -6.17 -1.88
CA LYS A 69 -6.87 -5.74 -2.08
C LYS A 69 -7.61 -5.75 -0.75
N ILE A 70 -8.25 -4.63 -0.42
CA ILE A 70 -9.05 -4.51 0.79
C ILE A 70 -10.37 -3.81 0.47
N ILE A 71 -11.33 -3.93 1.40
CA ILE A 71 -12.49 -3.05 1.40
C ILE A 71 -12.21 -1.98 2.44
N ALA A 72 -12.01 -0.75 1.98
CA ALA A 72 -11.67 0.36 2.85
C ALA A 72 -12.92 1.14 3.24
N LYS A 73 -13.03 1.48 4.52
CA LYS A 73 -14.20 2.23 5.00
C LYS A 73 -14.17 3.70 4.59
N ASP A 74 -12.99 4.26 4.39
CA ASP A 74 -12.80 5.65 4.01
C ASP A 74 -11.38 5.88 3.48
N PRO A 75 -11.13 7.05 2.84
CA PRO A 75 -9.79 7.36 2.32
C PRO A 75 -8.70 7.47 3.38
N ASP A 76 -9.04 7.87 4.61
CA ASP A 76 -8.05 7.99 5.67
C ASP A 76 -7.41 6.65 6.00
N LEU A 77 -8.18 5.57 5.99
CA LEU A 77 -7.65 4.23 6.20
C LEU A 77 -6.61 3.89 5.14
N ILE A 78 -6.91 4.20 3.87
CA ILE A 78 -5.99 3.94 2.76
C ILE A 78 -4.67 4.68 2.97
N ILE A 79 -4.75 5.96 3.29
CA ILE A 79 -3.57 6.81 3.50
C ILE A 79 -2.75 6.32 4.69
N ASN A 80 -3.39 5.98 5.79
CA ASN A 80 -2.69 5.48 6.98
C ASN A 80 -1.93 4.20 6.69
N ASN A 81 -2.50 3.30 5.89
CA ASN A 81 -1.82 2.07 5.51
C ASN A 81 -0.59 2.35 4.65
N TYR A 82 -0.68 3.29 3.69
CA TYR A 82 0.49 3.71 2.92
C TYR A 82 1.62 4.21 3.83
N LYS A 83 1.28 5.04 4.81
CA LYS A 83 2.27 5.58 5.75
C LYS A 83 2.94 4.48 6.57
N LYS A 84 2.17 3.49 7.02
CA LYS A 84 2.72 2.36 7.76
C LYS A 84 3.70 1.56 6.91
N VAL A 85 3.35 1.30 5.65
CA VAL A 85 4.21 0.56 4.74
C VAL A 85 5.49 1.34 4.47
N ALA A 86 5.39 2.63 4.15
CA ALA A 86 6.54 3.47 3.86
C ALA A 86 7.49 3.55 5.06
N LYS A 87 6.97 3.52 6.28
CA LYS A 87 7.77 3.58 7.48
C LYS A 87 8.51 2.28 7.77
N GLN A 88 7.90 1.14 7.47
CA GLN A 88 8.41 -0.17 7.87
C GLN A 88 9.20 -0.89 6.78
N ILE A 89 8.97 -0.56 5.53
CA ILE A 89 9.66 -1.20 4.40
C ILE A 89 10.53 -0.17 3.69
N GLU A 90 11.84 -0.35 3.81
CA GLU A 90 12.83 0.54 3.22
C GLU A 90 12.76 0.51 1.69
N ASN A 91 12.81 1.69 1.08
CA ASN A 91 12.86 1.84 -0.38
C ASN A 91 11.69 1.20 -1.12
N VAL A 92 10.54 1.06 -0.47
CA VAL A 92 9.34 0.54 -1.12
C VAL A 92 8.83 1.56 -2.14
N ILE A 93 8.39 1.05 -3.30
CA ILE A 93 7.74 1.85 -4.33
C ILE A 93 6.24 1.70 -4.15
N LEU A 94 5.55 2.82 -3.99
CA LEU A 94 4.10 2.87 -3.80
C LEU A 94 3.44 3.22 -5.14
N LEU A 95 2.55 2.38 -5.60
CA LEU A 95 1.83 2.62 -6.84
C LEU A 95 0.31 2.65 -6.64
#